data_11f5b2c09cfd592d2692bc7dc011942f
#
_entry.id   11f5b2c09cfd592d2692bc7dc011942f
#
_cell.length_a   1.000
_cell.length_b   1.000
_cell.length_c   1.000
_cell.angle_alpha   90.00
_cell.angle_beta   90.00
_cell.angle_gamma   90.00
#
_symmetry.space_group_name_H-M   'P 1'
#
loop_
_entity.id
_entity.type
_entity.pdbx_description
1 polymer ?
#
loop_
_entity_poly.entity_id
_entity_poly.type
_entity_poly.pdbx_seq_one_letter_code
_entity_poly.pdbx_strand_id
1 'polypeptide(L)'
;LVASEEVDVVFCVPAIDIVPVVEAVKGTNIAVGAENMYFEDKGAFTGEISADMLLDAGVKYVILGHSERRDYFKEDDVLLNKKVKKAIEKGLVPILCCGESLEQREMGVTMDWIRLQIKSDLVGVAAADVANMVIAYEPIWAIGTGKTATTEQAQEVCEGIRKIYADLYCEKCAQEVTIQYGGSMNAGNAAELLSKVNVDGGLIG
;
A
#
# COMPACT_ATOMS: atom_id res chain seq x y z
N LEU A 1 1.58 12.38 20.93
CA LEU A 1 2.17 11.70 19.77
C LEU A 1 3.63 12.13 19.68
N VAL A 2 4.55 11.21 19.83
CA VAL A 2 5.99 11.48 19.62
C VAL A 2 6.27 11.11 18.17
N ALA A 3 6.38 12.13 17.31
CA ALA A 3 6.90 11.95 15.96
C ALA A 3 8.43 11.83 16.05
N SER A 4 9.01 10.78 15.50
CA SER A 4 10.44 10.62 15.31
C SER A 4 10.80 11.11 13.91
N GLU A 5 11.86 11.91 13.78
CA GLU A 5 12.39 12.28 12.46
C GLU A 5 13.07 11.10 11.72
N GLU A 6 13.27 9.99 12.44
CA GLU A 6 13.90 8.78 11.90
C GLU A 6 12.93 7.84 11.18
N VAL A 7 11.63 8.04 11.37
CA VAL A 7 10.58 7.17 10.81
C VAL A 7 9.45 8.01 10.25
N ASP A 8 9.06 7.74 9.01
CA ASP A 8 7.84 8.29 8.42
C ASP A 8 6.61 7.60 9.01
N VAL A 9 5.69 8.38 9.56
CA VAL A 9 4.43 7.90 10.13
C VAL A 9 3.26 8.43 9.31
N VAL A 10 2.38 7.54 8.89
CA VAL A 10 1.17 7.87 8.13
C VAL A 10 -0.04 7.29 8.86
N PHE A 11 -1.03 8.10 9.17
CA PHE A 11 -2.32 7.64 9.66
C PHE A 11 -3.31 7.56 8.50
N CYS A 12 -3.59 6.33 8.03
CA CYS A 12 -4.65 6.08 7.07
C CYS A 12 -5.95 5.87 7.85
N VAL A 13 -6.94 6.72 7.58
CA VAL A 13 -8.17 6.78 8.38
C VAL A 13 -9.41 6.77 7.50
N PRO A 14 -10.57 6.33 8.04
CA PRO A 14 -11.85 6.46 7.35
C PRO A 14 -12.14 7.90 6.92
N ALA A 15 -12.86 8.09 5.83
CA ALA A 15 -13.11 9.41 5.24
C ALA A 15 -13.69 10.44 6.23
N ILE A 16 -14.53 9.98 7.17
CA ILE A 16 -15.16 10.83 8.19
C ILE A 16 -14.13 11.39 9.19
N ASP A 17 -12.99 10.71 9.37
CA ASP A 17 -11.97 11.06 10.36
C ASP A 17 -10.79 11.84 9.74
N ILE A 18 -10.76 12.02 8.41
CA ILE A 18 -9.65 12.71 7.74
C ILE A 18 -9.43 14.12 8.30
N VAL A 19 -10.45 14.96 8.25
CA VAL A 19 -10.31 16.37 8.70
C VAL A 19 -9.94 16.48 10.17
N PRO A 20 -10.61 15.79 11.12
CA PRO A 20 -10.18 15.78 12.51
C PRO A 20 -8.73 15.34 12.74
N VAL A 21 -8.27 14.31 12.00
CA VAL A 21 -6.90 13.80 12.16
C VAL A 21 -5.88 14.76 11.56
N VAL A 22 -6.16 15.34 10.38
CA VAL A 22 -5.29 16.39 9.79
C VAL A 22 -5.09 17.54 10.76
N GLU A 23 -6.16 18.00 11.41
CA GLU A 23 -6.03 19.07 12.43
C GLU A 23 -5.23 18.61 13.65
N ALA A 24 -5.41 17.37 14.10
CA ALA A 24 -4.74 16.84 15.29
C ALA A 24 -3.23 16.64 15.10
N VAL A 25 -2.78 16.39 13.88
CA VAL A 25 -1.34 16.16 13.57
C VAL A 25 -0.62 17.41 13.09
N LYS A 26 -1.29 18.56 13.03
CA LYS A 26 -0.64 19.83 12.65
C LYS A 26 0.60 20.13 13.49
N GLY A 27 1.67 20.55 12.82
CA GLY A 27 2.95 20.85 13.47
C GLY A 27 3.79 19.62 13.83
N THR A 28 3.38 18.43 13.41
CA THR A 28 4.16 17.19 13.49
C THR A 28 4.62 16.76 12.11
N ASN A 29 5.50 15.75 12.02
CA ASN A 29 5.88 15.11 10.76
C ASN A 29 4.94 13.95 10.36
N ILE A 30 3.83 13.74 11.08
CA ILE A 30 2.86 12.69 10.78
C ILE A 30 2.02 13.12 9.59
N ALA A 31 1.98 12.28 8.58
CA ALA A 31 1.12 12.46 7.41
C ALA A 31 -0.24 11.77 7.60
N VAL A 32 -1.24 12.22 6.85
CA VAL A 32 -2.56 11.60 6.81
C VAL A 32 -2.77 10.93 5.45
N GLY A 33 -3.32 9.72 5.49
CA GLY A 33 -3.73 8.95 4.34
C GLY A 33 -5.24 8.70 4.35
N ALA A 34 -5.77 8.39 3.18
CA ALA A 34 -7.13 7.88 3.02
C ALA A 34 -7.10 6.36 2.79
N GLU A 35 -8.16 5.66 3.19
CA GLU A 35 -8.29 4.21 3.00
C GLU A 35 -8.75 3.81 1.60
N ASN A 36 -9.20 4.77 0.78
CA ASN A 36 -9.62 4.59 -0.61
C ASN A 36 -9.82 5.93 -1.32
N MET A 37 -9.89 5.89 -2.65
CA MET A 37 -10.38 6.99 -3.50
C MET A 37 -11.01 6.44 -4.77
N TYR A 38 -11.76 7.29 -5.47
CA TYR A 38 -12.23 7.00 -6.82
C TYR A 38 -11.35 7.69 -7.87
N PHE A 39 -11.34 7.17 -9.10
CA PHE A 39 -10.43 7.65 -10.17
C PHE A 39 -11.00 8.80 -10.99
N GLU A 40 -12.28 9.14 -10.84
CA GLU A 40 -12.90 10.27 -11.55
C GLU A 40 -12.81 11.55 -10.71
N ASP A 41 -12.52 12.67 -11.36
CA ASP A 41 -12.41 13.97 -10.68
C ASP A 41 -13.78 14.50 -10.24
N LYS A 42 -14.83 14.26 -11.04
CA LYS A 42 -16.21 14.69 -10.79
C LYS A 42 -17.18 13.85 -11.59
N GLY A 43 -18.46 13.87 -11.20
CA GLY A 43 -19.52 13.15 -11.90
C GLY A 43 -20.58 12.59 -10.95
N ALA A 44 -21.50 11.80 -11.48
CA ALA A 44 -22.57 11.15 -10.73
C ALA A 44 -22.07 9.82 -10.13
N PHE A 45 -21.14 9.89 -9.21
CA PHE A 45 -20.53 8.75 -8.51
C PHE A 45 -20.91 8.81 -7.04
N THR A 46 -22.17 8.59 -6.73
CA THR A 46 -22.74 8.72 -5.38
C THR A 46 -21.96 7.88 -4.36
N GLY A 47 -21.42 8.55 -3.34
CA GLY A 47 -20.65 7.93 -2.26
C GLY A 47 -19.13 7.88 -2.48
N GLU A 48 -18.64 8.19 -3.70
CA GLU A 48 -17.22 8.18 -4.00
C GLU A 48 -16.53 9.50 -3.62
N ILE A 49 -15.25 9.41 -3.29
CA ILE A 49 -14.38 10.53 -2.93
C ILE A 49 -13.28 10.64 -3.98
N SER A 50 -13.16 11.81 -4.61
CA SER A 50 -12.12 12.07 -5.60
C SER A 50 -10.76 12.40 -4.96
N ALA A 51 -9.68 12.30 -5.76
CA ALA A 51 -8.36 12.73 -5.33
C ALA A 51 -8.33 14.22 -4.95
N ASP A 52 -9.03 15.09 -5.69
CA ASP A 52 -9.09 16.53 -5.39
C ASP A 52 -9.75 16.80 -4.02
N MET A 53 -10.80 16.05 -3.66
CA MET A 53 -11.43 16.15 -2.33
C MET A 53 -10.46 15.74 -1.22
N LEU A 54 -9.66 14.69 -1.44
CA LEU A 54 -8.66 14.24 -0.48
C LEU A 54 -7.54 15.26 -0.29
N LEU A 55 -7.04 15.83 -1.38
CA LEU A 55 -6.00 16.87 -1.35
C LEU A 55 -6.49 18.13 -0.62
N ASP A 56 -7.70 18.58 -0.89
CA ASP A 56 -8.32 19.73 -0.22
C ASP A 56 -8.46 19.50 1.29
N ALA A 57 -8.73 18.25 1.69
CA ALA A 57 -8.79 17.85 3.09
C ALA A 57 -7.40 17.69 3.77
N GLY A 58 -6.29 17.79 3.02
CA GLY A 58 -4.93 17.69 3.55
C GLY A 58 -4.32 16.27 3.53
N VAL A 59 -4.91 15.36 2.78
CA VAL A 59 -4.40 13.98 2.62
C VAL A 59 -3.17 13.97 1.71
N LYS A 60 -2.19 13.14 2.05
CA LYS A 60 -0.97 12.93 1.27
C LYS A 60 -0.86 11.52 0.68
N TYR A 61 -1.37 10.52 1.38
CA TYR A 61 -1.30 9.11 1.00
C TYR A 61 -2.68 8.53 0.75
N VAL A 62 -2.76 7.45 -0.04
CA VAL A 62 -4.01 6.71 -0.22
C VAL A 62 -3.73 5.22 -0.37
N ILE A 63 -4.43 4.40 0.43
CA ILE A 63 -4.41 2.94 0.31
C ILE A 63 -5.26 2.55 -0.90
N LEU A 64 -4.69 1.74 -1.79
CA LEU A 64 -5.35 1.22 -2.98
C LEU A 64 -5.15 -0.29 -3.07
N GLY A 65 -6.19 -1.02 -3.40
CA GLY A 65 -6.12 -2.46 -3.62
C GLY A 65 -6.00 -3.30 -2.35
N HIS A 66 -6.35 -2.75 -1.18
CA HIS A 66 -6.41 -3.55 0.05
C HIS A 66 -7.23 -4.82 -0.16
N SER A 67 -6.81 -5.93 0.43
CA SER A 67 -7.41 -7.24 0.24
C SER A 67 -8.93 -7.25 0.49
N GLU A 68 -9.41 -6.54 1.51
CA GLU A 68 -10.83 -6.41 1.79
C GLU A 68 -11.58 -5.73 0.63
N ARG A 69 -11.00 -4.72 -0.01
CA ARG A 69 -11.64 -4.05 -1.12
C ARG A 69 -11.65 -4.91 -2.39
N ARG A 70 -10.59 -5.66 -2.61
CA ARG A 70 -10.56 -6.67 -3.68
C ARG A 70 -11.61 -7.75 -3.47
N ASP A 71 -11.77 -8.22 -2.23
CA ASP A 71 -12.71 -9.30 -1.91
C ASP A 71 -14.15 -8.82 -1.75
N TYR A 72 -14.43 -7.89 -0.86
CA TYR A 72 -15.81 -7.48 -0.54
C TYR A 72 -16.42 -6.56 -1.60
N PHE A 73 -15.63 -5.64 -2.15
CA PHE A 73 -16.08 -4.63 -3.12
C PHE A 73 -15.73 -5.00 -4.57
N LYS A 74 -15.07 -6.14 -4.79
CA LYS A 74 -14.71 -6.67 -6.12
C LYS A 74 -13.89 -5.70 -6.96
N GLU A 75 -13.01 -4.93 -6.32
CA GLU A 75 -12.06 -4.08 -7.01
C GLU A 75 -11.03 -4.93 -7.75
N ASP A 76 -11.06 -4.90 -9.06
CA ASP A 76 -10.11 -5.61 -9.92
C ASP A 76 -8.89 -4.75 -10.28
N ASP A 77 -7.86 -5.39 -10.84
CA ASP A 77 -6.61 -4.71 -11.21
C ASP A 77 -6.81 -3.63 -12.28
N VAL A 78 -7.84 -3.73 -13.13
CA VAL A 78 -8.16 -2.69 -14.14
C VAL A 78 -8.65 -1.42 -13.45
N LEU A 79 -9.53 -1.55 -12.47
CA LEU A 79 -10.01 -0.43 -11.66
C LEU A 79 -8.86 0.15 -10.83
N LEU A 80 -8.03 -0.70 -10.24
CA LEU A 80 -6.89 -0.27 -9.41
C LEU A 80 -5.84 0.48 -10.22
N ASN A 81 -5.55 0.05 -11.44
CA ASN A 81 -4.66 0.78 -12.35
C ASN A 81 -5.16 2.21 -12.60
N LYS A 82 -6.48 2.41 -12.80
CA LYS A 82 -7.07 3.75 -12.96
C LYS A 82 -6.89 4.59 -11.69
N LYS A 83 -7.12 4.01 -10.51
CA LYS A 83 -6.95 4.69 -9.23
C LYS A 83 -5.49 5.08 -8.97
N VAL A 84 -4.55 4.16 -9.21
CA VAL A 84 -3.10 4.41 -9.06
C VAL A 84 -2.67 5.58 -9.96
N LYS A 85 -3.01 5.52 -11.24
CA LYS A 85 -2.68 6.61 -12.19
C LYS A 85 -3.26 7.95 -11.76
N LYS A 86 -4.53 7.95 -11.31
CA LYS A 86 -5.18 9.18 -10.85
C LYS A 86 -4.54 9.73 -9.58
N ALA A 87 -4.20 8.88 -8.62
CA ALA A 87 -3.50 9.30 -7.40
C ALA A 87 -2.16 9.97 -7.73
N ILE A 88 -1.36 9.34 -8.60
CA ILE A 88 -0.07 9.88 -9.06
C ILE A 88 -0.26 11.20 -9.82
N GLU A 89 -1.19 11.24 -10.79
CA GLU A 89 -1.52 12.45 -11.57
C GLU A 89 -1.82 13.65 -10.68
N LYS A 90 -2.51 13.42 -9.56
CA LYS A 90 -2.91 14.45 -8.61
C LYS A 90 -1.86 14.75 -7.54
N GLY A 91 -0.81 13.96 -7.43
CA GLY A 91 0.25 14.14 -6.45
C GLY A 91 -0.01 13.48 -5.09
N LEU A 92 -0.98 12.58 -5.01
CA LEU A 92 -1.11 11.66 -3.88
C LEU A 92 -0.09 10.53 -4.00
N VAL A 93 0.40 10.03 -2.87
CA VAL A 93 1.28 8.87 -2.80
C VAL A 93 0.44 7.60 -2.63
N PRO A 94 0.37 6.71 -3.64
CA PRO A 94 -0.32 5.44 -3.48
C PRO A 94 0.41 4.50 -2.53
N ILE A 95 -0.34 3.88 -1.61
CA ILE A 95 0.06 2.67 -0.88
C ILE A 95 -0.68 1.53 -1.57
N LEU A 96 -0.02 0.87 -2.51
CA LEU A 96 -0.62 -0.20 -3.32
C LEU A 96 -0.47 -1.54 -2.61
N CYS A 97 -1.60 -2.18 -2.27
CA CYS A 97 -1.64 -3.46 -1.61
C CYS A 97 -1.67 -4.62 -2.63
N CYS A 98 -0.85 -5.62 -2.38
CA CYS A 98 -0.82 -6.87 -3.11
C CYS A 98 -0.61 -8.05 -2.15
N GLY A 99 -1.08 -9.23 -2.54
CA GLY A 99 -0.92 -10.41 -1.70
C GLY A 99 -1.66 -11.61 -2.23
N GLU A 100 -1.36 -12.77 -1.65
CA GLU A 100 -1.91 -14.05 -2.05
C GLU A 100 -2.81 -14.65 -0.97
N SER A 101 -3.77 -15.47 -1.41
CA SER A 101 -4.57 -16.34 -0.55
C SER A 101 -3.77 -17.55 -0.07
N LEU A 102 -4.31 -18.26 0.94
CA LEU A 102 -3.71 -19.52 1.40
C LEU A 102 -3.64 -20.56 0.27
N GLU A 103 -4.69 -20.67 -0.52
CA GLU A 103 -4.73 -21.60 -1.65
C GLU A 103 -3.62 -21.32 -2.66
N GLN A 104 -3.42 -20.06 -3.04
CA GLN A 104 -2.35 -19.66 -3.96
C GLN A 104 -0.96 -19.95 -3.38
N ARG A 105 -0.78 -19.75 -2.08
CA ARG A 105 0.47 -20.08 -1.40
C ARG A 105 0.73 -21.59 -1.37
N GLU A 106 -0.27 -22.40 -1.05
CA GLU A 106 -0.18 -23.86 -1.04
C GLU A 106 0.05 -24.45 -2.44
N MET A 107 -0.45 -23.80 -3.48
CA MET A 107 -0.17 -24.12 -4.88
C MET A 107 1.23 -23.72 -5.33
N GLY A 108 1.97 -22.93 -4.55
CA GLY A 108 3.31 -22.46 -4.88
C GLY A 108 3.35 -21.35 -5.94
N VAL A 109 2.25 -20.63 -6.14
CA VAL A 109 2.13 -19.56 -7.16
C VAL A 109 2.17 -18.14 -6.56
N THR A 110 2.61 -17.98 -5.30
CA THR A 110 2.69 -16.68 -4.60
C THR A 110 3.31 -15.60 -5.47
N MET A 111 4.52 -15.83 -5.98
CA MET A 111 5.24 -14.81 -6.74
C MET A 111 4.67 -14.55 -8.14
N ASP A 112 4.08 -15.56 -8.77
CA ASP A 112 3.37 -15.38 -10.05
C ASP A 112 2.13 -14.52 -9.87
N TRP A 113 1.38 -14.76 -8.79
CA TRP A 113 0.19 -13.99 -8.43
C TRP A 113 0.53 -12.53 -8.12
N ILE A 114 1.50 -12.29 -7.24
CA ILE A 114 1.95 -10.94 -6.88
C ILE A 114 2.50 -10.20 -8.10
N ARG A 115 3.28 -10.87 -8.94
CA ARG A 115 3.76 -10.30 -10.21
C ARG A 115 2.61 -9.91 -11.12
N LEU A 116 1.56 -10.73 -11.22
CA LEU A 116 0.38 -10.40 -12.01
C LEU A 116 -0.31 -9.15 -11.48
N GLN A 117 -0.57 -9.07 -10.18
CA GLN A 117 -1.19 -7.90 -9.55
C GLN A 117 -0.36 -6.63 -9.81
N ILE A 118 0.91 -6.62 -9.42
CA ILE A 118 1.80 -5.45 -9.58
C ILE A 118 1.89 -5.03 -11.05
N LYS A 119 2.08 -5.97 -11.97
CA LYS A 119 2.19 -5.68 -13.39
C LYS A 119 0.89 -5.10 -13.95
N SER A 120 -0.27 -5.60 -13.52
CA SER A 120 -1.58 -5.13 -13.98
C SER A 120 -1.92 -3.76 -13.39
N ASP A 121 -1.72 -3.59 -12.10
CA ASP A 121 -2.01 -2.34 -11.38
C ASP A 121 -1.13 -1.17 -11.86
N LEU A 122 0.09 -1.46 -12.35
CA LEU A 122 1.07 -0.46 -12.78
C LEU A 122 1.21 -0.30 -14.30
N VAL A 123 0.31 -0.89 -15.10
CA VAL A 123 0.35 -0.71 -16.56
C VAL A 123 0.34 0.76 -16.95
N GLY A 124 1.40 1.19 -17.67
CA GLY A 124 1.54 2.56 -18.17
C GLY A 124 1.87 3.61 -17.10
N VAL A 125 2.28 3.20 -15.90
CA VAL A 125 2.88 4.09 -14.89
C VAL A 125 4.37 4.24 -15.22
N ALA A 126 4.89 5.47 -15.15
CA ALA A 126 6.28 5.75 -15.51
C ALA A 126 7.26 5.34 -14.40
N ALA A 127 8.49 4.99 -14.77
CA ALA A 127 9.54 4.60 -13.84
C ALA A 127 9.85 5.66 -12.75
N ALA A 128 9.75 6.95 -13.11
CA ALA A 128 9.95 8.03 -12.15
C ALA A 128 8.86 8.11 -11.07
N ASP A 129 7.66 7.64 -11.39
CA ASP A 129 6.52 7.70 -10.47
C ASP A 129 6.49 6.52 -9.53
N VAL A 130 6.85 5.32 -10.02
CA VAL A 130 6.82 4.09 -9.21
C VAL A 130 7.84 4.09 -8.07
N ALA A 131 8.94 4.82 -8.22
CA ALA A 131 9.96 4.95 -7.16
C ALA A 131 9.43 5.67 -5.90
N ASN A 132 8.43 6.52 -6.06
CA ASN A 132 7.84 7.29 -4.97
C ASN A 132 6.59 6.65 -4.35
N MET A 133 6.21 5.47 -4.81
CA MET A 133 5.09 4.72 -4.28
C MET A 133 5.48 3.89 -3.06
N VAL A 134 4.47 3.41 -2.35
CA VAL A 134 4.61 2.40 -1.32
C VAL A 134 3.89 1.14 -1.79
N ILE A 135 4.52 -0.02 -1.65
CA ILE A 135 3.89 -1.33 -1.84
C ILE A 135 3.68 -1.97 -0.48
N ALA A 136 2.46 -2.41 -0.21
CA ALA A 136 2.14 -3.14 1.00
C ALA A 136 1.85 -4.61 0.65
N TYR A 137 2.71 -5.50 1.11
CA TYR A 137 2.51 -6.93 0.98
C TYR A 137 1.57 -7.46 2.06
N GLU A 138 0.42 -7.96 1.67
CA GLU A 138 -0.59 -8.54 2.52
C GLU A 138 -0.61 -10.08 2.36
N PRO A 139 -0.02 -10.87 3.28
CA PRO A 139 -0.29 -12.30 3.33
C PRO A 139 -1.75 -12.52 3.78
N ILE A 140 -2.72 -12.56 2.84
CA ILE A 140 -4.16 -12.56 3.13
C ILE A 140 -4.53 -13.72 4.08
N TRP A 141 -3.84 -14.86 3.93
CA TRP A 141 -3.99 -16.02 4.78
C TRP A 141 -3.57 -15.81 6.26
N ALA A 142 -2.84 -14.73 6.55
CA ALA A 142 -2.37 -14.37 7.89
C ALA A 142 -3.11 -13.14 8.47
N ILE A 143 -4.07 -12.55 7.74
CA ILE A 143 -4.82 -11.38 8.21
C ILE A 143 -6.08 -11.87 8.96
N GLY A 144 -6.20 -11.54 10.25
CA GLY A 144 -7.39 -11.86 11.05
C GLY A 144 -7.63 -13.34 11.30
N THR A 145 -6.72 -14.24 10.92
CA THR A 145 -6.89 -15.70 11.02
C THR A 145 -6.25 -16.32 12.26
N GLY A 146 -5.49 -15.54 13.02
CA GLY A 146 -4.62 -16.03 14.09
C GLY A 146 -3.33 -16.71 13.60
N LYS A 147 -3.13 -16.85 12.29
CA LYS A 147 -1.85 -17.24 11.69
C LYS A 147 -0.99 -16.02 11.49
N THR A 148 0.31 -16.16 11.61
CA THR A 148 1.29 -15.10 11.36
C THR A 148 2.32 -15.63 10.37
N ALA A 149 2.64 -14.86 9.34
CA ALA A 149 3.77 -15.19 8.48
C ALA A 149 5.05 -15.10 9.30
N THR A 150 6.01 -15.99 9.05
CA THR A 150 7.32 -15.85 9.66
C THR A 150 8.05 -14.64 9.06
N THR A 151 9.05 -14.13 9.78
CA THR A 151 9.85 -13.01 9.29
C THR A 151 10.63 -13.37 8.02
N GLU A 152 11.01 -14.65 7.86
CA GLU A 152 11.62 -15.17 6.63
C GLU A 152 10.64 -15.18 5.46
N GLN A 153 9.38 -15.55 5.69
CA GLN A 153 8.33 -15.52 4.66
C GLN A 153 8.02 -14.07 4.23
N ALA A 154 7.99 -13.14 5.17
CA ALA A 154 7.83 -11.71 4.86
C ALA A 154 9.02 -11.20 4.02
N GLN A 155 10.25 -11.51 4.44
CA GLN A 155 11.48 -11.16 3.72
C GLN A 155 11.49 -11.74 2.30
N GLU A 156 11.17 -13.01 2.13
CA GLU A 156 11.16 -13.71 0.84
C GLU A 156 10.23 -13.01 -0.15
N VAL A 157 9.02 -12.68 0.27
CA VAL A 157 8.05 -12.05 -0.62
C VAL A 157 8.40 -10.59 -0.89
N CYS A 158 8.82 -9.82 0.11
CA CYS A 158 9.26 -8.43 -0.08
C CYS A 158 10.47 -8.34 -1.02
N GLU A 159 11.45 -9.26 -0.90
CA GLU A 159 12.56 -9.40 -1.85
C GLU A 159 12.06 -9.72 -3.26
N GLY A 160 11.10 -10.63 -3.38
CA GLY A 160 10.47 -10.96 -4.65
C GLY A 160 9.77 -9.76 -5.30
N ILE A 161 9.06 -8.96 -4.52
CA ILE A 161 8.43 -7.70 -4.98
C ILE A 161 9.51 -6.74 -5.50
N ARG A 162 10.60 -6.57 -4.77
CA ARG A 162 11.72 -5.72 -5.20
C ARG A 162 12.32 -6.18 -6.52
N LYS A 163 12.49 -7.50 -6.71
CA LYS A 163 12.91 -8.09 -7.99
C LYS A 163 11.91 -7.85 -9.12
N ILE A 164 10.61 -7.90 -8.83
CA ILE A 164 9.57 -7.56 -9.83
C ILE A 164 9.73 -6.11 -10.29
N TYR A 165 9.98 -5.18 -9.37
CA TYR A 165 10.22 -3.77 -9.71
C TYR A 165 11.49 -3.58 -10.55
N ALA A 166 12.57 -4.28 -10.23
CA ALA A 166 13.79 -4.26 -11.03
C ALA A 166 13.55 -4.76 -12.47
N ASP A 167 12.81 -5.86 -12.62
CA ASP A 167 12.47 -6.45 -13.92
C ASP A 167 11.54 -5.57 -14.75
N LEU A 168 10.54 -4.91 -14.12
CA LEU A 168 9.54 -4.12 -14.83
C LEU A 168 10.04 -2.72 -15.17
N TYR A 169 10.93 -2.16 -14.37
CA TYR A 169 11.37 -0.78 -14.48
C TYR A 169 12.90 -0.66 -14.48
N CYS A 170 13.53 -0.68 -13.31
CA CYS A 170 14.99 -0.58 -13.17
C CYS A 170 15.45 -0.91 -11.74
N GLU A 171 16.74 -1.28 -11.60
CA GLU A 171 17.34 -1.52 -10.29
C GLU A 171 17.22 -0.32 -9.34
N LYS A 172 17.43 0.90 -9.86
CA LYS A 172 17.27 2.12 -9.06
C LYS A 172 15.84 2.27 -8.53
N CYS A 173 14.84 2.04 -9.37
CA CYS A 173 13.43 2.09 -8.97
C CYS A 173 13.12 1.06 -7.89
N ALA A 174 13.70 -0.14 -8.02
CA ALA A 174 13.56 -1.21 -7.05
C ALA A 174 14.19 -0.88 -5.70
N GLN A 175 15.26 -0.10 -5.67
CA GLN A 175 15.91 0.33 -4.43
C GLN A 175 15.19 1.50 -3.75
N GLU A 176 14.54 2.37 -4.52
CA GLU A 176 13.86 3.57 -4.02
C GLU A 176 12.44 3.29 -3.54
N VAL A 177 11.72 2.31 -4.11
CA VAL A 177 10.36 1.95 -3.67
C VAL A 177 10.35 1.47 -2.23
N THR A 178 9.43 1.98 -1.42
CA THR A 178 9.18 1.50 -0.06
C THR A 178 8.30 0.24 -0.10
N ILE A 179 8.75 -0.85 0.52
CA ILE A 179 8.01 -2.10 0.63
C ILE A 179 7.64 -2.35 2.08
N GLN A 180 6.35 -2.36 2.39
CA GLN A 180 5.81 -2.59 3.73
C GLN A 180 5.28 -4.01 3.86
N TYR A 181 5.43 -4.58 5.05
CA TYR A 181 4.72 -5.80 5.44
C TYR A 181 3.35 -5.43 6.03
N GLY A 182 2.28 -5.94 5.43
CA GLY A 182 0.88 -5.69 5.78
C GLY A 182 0.18 -6.88 6.45
N GLY A 183 0.91 -7.84 6.97
CA GLY A 183 0.36 -8.90 7.82
C GLY A 183 0.32 -8.49 9.29
N SER A 184 0.08 -9.46 10.18
CA SER A 184 0.07 -9.21 11.63
C SER A 184 1.41 -8.67 12.13
N MET A 185 1.47 -7.37 12.38
CA MET A 185 2.60 -6.68 12.99
C MET A 185 2.18 -6.08 14.33
N ASN A 186 3.00 -6.26 15.35
CA ASN A 186 2.77 -5.71 16.68
C ASN A 186 4.12 -5.42 17.37
N ALA A 187 4.08 -4.82 18.56
CA ALA A 187 5.29 -4.47 19.30
C ALA A 187 6.23 -5.67 19.60
N GLY A 188 5.71 -6.89 19.63
CA GLY A 188 6.50 -8.09 19.93
C GLY A 188 7.28 -8.62 18.73
N ASN A 189 6.86 -8.37 17.49
CA ASN A 189 7.49 -8.88 16.27
C ASN A 189 8.01 -7.78 15.33
N ALA A 190 7.66 -6.52 15.57
CA ALA A 190 8.04 -5.42 14.68
C ALA A 190 9.56 -5.28 14.53
N ALA A 191 10.31 -5.37 15.62
CA ALA A 191 11.77 -5.24 15.56
C ALA A 191 12.43 -6.32 14.70
N GLU A 192 11.95 -7.57 14.77
CA GLU A 192 12.46 -8.66 13.95
C GLU A 192 12.07 -8.49 12.47
N LEU A 193 10.82 -8.14 12.18
CA LEU A 193 10.35 -7.86 10.82
C LEU A 193 11.13 -6.71 10.17
N LEU A 194 11.28 -5.60 10.87
CA LEU A 194 12.00 -4.41 10.38
C LEU A 194 13.52 -4.58 10.33
N SER A 195 14.07 -5.66 10.90
CA SER A 195 15.48 -6.01 10.73
C SER A 195 15.78 -6.67 9.38
N LYS A 196 14.75 -7.10 8.65
CA LYS A 196 14.91 -7.76 7.34
C LYS A 196 15.21 -6.73 6.26
N VAL A 197 16.15 -7.07 5.36
CA VAL A 197 16.73 -6.16 4.36
C VAL A 197 15.69 -5.57 3.39
N ASN A 198 14.61 -6.32 3.11
CA ASN A 198 13.60 -5.90 2.12
C ASN A 198 12.26 -5.53 2.75
N VAL A 199 12.19 -5.39 4.07
CA VAL A 199 11.01 -4.91 4.79
C VAL A 199 11.30 -3.49 5.29
N ASP A 200 10.87 -2.50 4.52
CA ASP A 200 11.16 -1.09 4.79
C ASP A 200 10.20 -0.47 5.82
N GLY A 201 9.10 -1.12 6.11
CA GLY A 201 8.08 -0.62 7.02
C GLY A 201 6.93 -1.60 7.25
N GLY A 202 5.87 -1.12 7.89
CA GLY A 202 4.66 -1.90 8.15
C GLY A 202 3.39 -1.14 7.82
N LEU A 203 2.40 -1.82 7.22
CA LEU A 203 1.01 -1.39 7.18
C LEU A 203 0.28 -2.11 8.31
N ILE A 204 -0.09 -1.36 9.35
CA ILE A 204 -0.60 -1.89 10.62
C ILE A 204 -2.03 -1.43 10.80
N GLY A 205 -2.95 -2.37 10.96
CA GLY A 205 -4.37 -2.12 11.18
C GLY A 205 -4.91 -2.82 12.41
#